data_c537b736a94ce8f7ec450161615335ca
#
_entry.id   c537b736a94ce8f7ec450161615335ca
#
_cell.length_a   1.000
_cell.length_b   1.000
_cell.length_c   1.000
_cell.angle_alpha   90.00
_cell.angle_beta   90.00
_cell.angle_gamma   90.00
#
_symmetry.space_group_name_H-M   'P 1'
#
loop_
_entity.id
_entity.type
_entity.pdbx_description
1 polymer ?
#
loop_
_entity_poly.entity_id
_entity_poly.type
_entity_poly.pdbx_seq_one_letter_code
_entity_poly.pdbx_strand_id
1 'polypeptide(L)'
;QEIQKKYAKDKNRQQEELMKFQQEYGFSMTAGCMPMALNFLFIFGIIEVVYRPLQYILGVSQDVIAQMVEIANSTLGESLIATDYRVQSALINLVKSNGEAFSSVLGDKLADVQNFQMMFFGIDLGQTPLSSWPSIAIIIPILSVVTMIIVQVITMKMSGQEMSGSMKALPWIMSIMFGYIAFTIPTGFSLYYTVSNIASFIQSLIAKRIYDPE
;
A
#
# COMPACT_ATOMS: atom_id res chain seq x y z
N GLN A 1 28.58 9.96 -12.26
CA GLN A 1 29.70 9.15 -11.80
C GLN A 1 31.01 9.95 -11.75
N GLU A 2 31.33 10.78 -12.76
CA GLU A 2 32.56 11.58 -12.78
C GLU A 2 32.66 12.58 -11.63
N ILE A 3 31.58 13.32 -11.35
CA ILE A 3 31.53 14.28 -10.23
C ILE A 3 31.73 13.55 -8.88
N GLN A 4 31.11 12.37 -8.73
CA GLN A 4 31.26 11.56 -7.53
C GLN A 4 32.69 11.06 -7.31
N LYS A 5 33.35 10.62 -8.37
CA LYS A 5 34.76 10.19 -8.32
C LYS A 5 35.70 11.38 -8.08
N LYS A 6 35.46 12.50 -8.75
CA LYS A 6 36.32 13.71 -8.67
C LYS A 6 36.30 14.33 -7.28
N TYR A 7 35.14 14.35 -6.61
CA TYR A 7 34.97 14.97 -5.29
C TYR A 7 34.72 13.94 -4.17
N ALA A 8 35.22 12.72 -4.30
CA ALA A 8 35.04 11.64 -3.34
C ALA A 8 35.46 11.99 -1.90
N LYS A 9 36.42 12.89 -1.73
CA LYS A 9 36.98 13.32 -0.44
C LYS A 9 36.28 14.56 0.15
N ASP A 10 35.52 15.32 -0.67
CA ASP A 10 34.80 16.53 -0.25
C ASP A 10 33.32 16.41 -0.60
N LYS A 11 32.55 15.93 0.37
CA LYS A 11 31.13 15.65 0.19
C LYS A 11 30.27 16.90 -0.01
N ASN A 12 30.67 18.03 0.55
CA ASN A 12 29.94 19.28 0.39
C ASN A 12 30.10 19.82 -1.05
N ARG A 13 31.31 19.80 -1.55
CA ARG A 13 31.60 20.17 -2.94
C ARG A 13 30.95 19.19 -3.94
N GLN A 14 30.94 17.92 -3.62
CA GLN A 14 30.26 16.91 -4.43
C GLN A 14 28.76 17.21 -4.57
N GLN A 15 28.09 17.60 -3.47
CA GLN A 15 26.66 17.97 -3.49
C GLN A 15 26.43 19.28 -4.26
N GLU A 16 27.29 20.28 -4.06
CA GLU A 16 27.18 21.55 -4.80
C GLU A 16 27.31 21.35 -6.30
N GLU A 17 28.30 20.58 -6.74
CA GLU A 17 28.52 20.31 -8.17
C GLU A 17 27.42 19.43 -8.76
N LEU A 18 26.86 18.49 -7.99
CA LEU A 18 25.69 17.72 -8.41
C LEU A 18 24.44 18.61 -8.55
N MET A 19 24.22 19.55 -7.63
CA MET A 19 23.12 20.50 -7.73
C MET A 19 23.27 21.44 -8.91
N LYS A 20 24.49 21.97 -9.17
CA LYS A 20 24.76 22.80 -10.34
C LYS A 20 24.51 22.04 -11.64
N PHE A 21 25.01 20.81 -11.72
CA PHE A 21 24.79 19.95 -12.87
C PHE A 21 23.29 19.69 -13.13
N GLN A 22 22.53 19.42 -12.06
CA GLN A 22 21.08 19.23 -12.16
C GLN A 22 20.37 20.51 -12.64
N GLN A 23 20.77 21.68 -12.15
CA GLN A 23 20.21 22.98 -12.58
C GLN A 23 20.57 23.29 -14.04
N GLU A 24 21.79 23.02 -14.46
CA GLU A 24 22.30 23.30 -15.80
C GLU A 24 21.63 22.42 -16.86
N TYR A 25 21.36 21.16 -16.54
CA TYR A 25 20.69 20.21 -17.42
C TYR A 25 19.17 20.12 -17.22
N GLY A 26 18.57 21.00 -16.41
CA GLY A 26 17.14 21.06 -16.19
C GLY A 26 16.56 19.88 -15.40
N PHE A 27 17.40 19.09 -14.75
CA PHE A 27 16.94 18.02 -13.86
C PHE A 27 16.40 18.60 -12.56
N SER A 28 15.09 18.62 -12.42
CA SER A 28 14.44 19.02 -11.16
C SER A 28 14.53 17.90 -10.13
N MET A 29 14.92 18.22 -8.89
CA MET A 29 14.82 17.29 -7.75
C MET A 29 13.37 16.79 -7.55
N THR A 30 12.40 17.64 -7.89
CA THR A 30 10.96 17.29 -7.85
C THR A 30 10.57 16.28 -8.91
N ALA A 31 11.25 16.21 -10.05
CA ALA A 31 10.97 15.19 -11.08
C ALA A 31 11.24 13.76 -10.57
N GLY A 32 12.19 13.59 -9.63
CA GLY A 32 12.47 12.29 -9.00
C GLY A 32 11.42 11.82 -8.02
N CYS A 33 10.66 12.73 -7.38
CA CYS A 33 9.59 12.35 -6.45
C CYS A 33 8.19 12.28 -7.09
N MET A 34 8.02 12.70 -8.34
CA MET A 34 6.74 12.62 -9.06
C MET A 34 6.18 11.17 -9.15
N PRO A 35 6.98 10.16 -9.51
CA PRO A 35 6.52 8.77 -9.49
C PRO A 35 6.09 8.31 -8.09
N MET A 36 6.78 8.78 -7.05
CA MET A 36 6.43 8.48 -5.66
C MET A 36 5.09 9.12 -5.27
N ALA A 37 4.85 10.38 -5.63
CA ALA A 37 3.59 11.06 -5.38
C ALA A 37 2.41 10.35 -6.08
N LEU A 38 2.60 9.93 -7.33
CA LEU A 38 1.61 9.15 -8.06
C LEU A 38 1.32 7.80 -7.37
N ASN A 39 2.36 7.13 -6.88
CA ASN A 39 2.21 5.87 -6.15
C ASN A 39 1.41 6.04 -4.86
N PHE A 40 1.59 7.13 -4.12
CA PHE A 40 0.76 7.44 -2.94
C PHE A 40 -0.73 7.56 -3.29
N LEU A 41 -1.06 8.14 -4.42
CA LEU A 41 -2.45 8.29 -4.88
C LEU A 41 -3.11 6.91 -5.09
N PHE A 42 -2.39 5.97 -5.71
CA PHE A 42 -2.85 4.58 -5.85
C PHE A 42 -2.96 3.87 -4.50
N ILE A 43 -2.00 4.06 -3.60
CA ILE A 43 -2.02 3.47 -2.26
C ILE A 43 -3.26 3.92 -1.50
N PHE A 44 -3.55 5.22 -1.45
CA PHE A 44 -4.74 5.74 -0.78
C PHE A 44 -6.03 5.19 -1.41
N GLY A 45 -6.10 5.11 -2.74
CA GLY A 45 -7.25 4.51 -3.43
C GLY A 45 -7.48 3.06 -3.03
N ILE A 46 -6.43 2.25 -2.96
CA ILE A 46 -6.53 0.84 -2.57
C ILE A 46 -6.92 0.69 -1.10
N ILE A 47 -6.33 1.51 -0.21
CA ILE A 47 -6.69 1.53 1.21
C ILE A 47 -8.18 1.83 1.37
N GLU A 48 -8.70 2.84 0.68
CA GLU A 48 -10.13 3.20 0.70
C GLU A 48 -11.01 2.02 0.24
N VAL A 49 -10.68 1.36 -0.87
CA VAL A 49 -11.45 0.23 -1.38
C VAL A 49 -11.45 -0.95 -0.40
N VAL A 50 -10.32 -1.24 0.21
CA VAL A 50 -10.19 -2.38 1.15
C VAL A 50 -10.89 -2.11 2.48
N TYR A 51 -10.84 -0.87 2.98
CA TYR A 51 -11.51 -0.52 4.23
C TYR A 51 -13.01 -0.23 4.06
N ARG A 52 -13.45 0.14 2.84
CA ARG A 52 -14.84 0.48 2.55
C ARG A 52 -15.45 -0.38 1.44
N PRO A 53 -15.43 -1.73 1.61
CA PRO A 53 -15.90 -2.65 0.58
C PRO A 53 -17.40 -2.54 0.29
N LEU A 54 -18.22 -2.23 1.29
CA LEU A 54 -19.67 -2.01 1.07
C LEU A 54 -19.90 -0.87 0.09
N GLN A 55 -19.16 0.23 0.24
CA GLN A 55 -19.34 1.42 -0.58
C GLN A 55 -18.71 1.24 -1.96
N TYR A 56 -17.44 0.85 -2.05
CA TYR A 56 -16.66 0.89 -3.29
C TYR A 56 -16.77 -0.38 -4.14
N ILE A 57 -17.03 -1.54 -3.52
CA ILE A 57 -17.15 -2.81 -4.25
C ILE A 57 -18.62 -3.20 -4.45
N LEU A 58 -19.42 -3.11 -3.38
CA LEU A 58 -20.82 -3.54 -3.41
C LEU A 58 -21.80 -2.40 -3.75
N GLY A 59 -21.30 -1.15 -3.85
CA GLY A 59 -22.10 0.00 -4.22
C GLY A 59 -23.25 0.30 -3.25
N VAL A 60 -23.05 0.02 -1.95
CA VAL A 60 -23.99 0.38 -0.90
C VAL A 60 -23.81 1.85 -0.56
N SER A 61 -24.89 2.66 -0.56
CA SER A 61 -24.80 4.07 -0.26
C SER A 61 -24.43 4.34 1.19
N GLN A 62 -23.83 5.51 1.46
CA GLN A 62 -23.46 5.88 2.83
C GLN A 62 -24.67 5.99 3.76
N ASP A 63 -25.81 6.40 3.25
CA ASP A 63 -27.05 6.48 4.04
C ASP A 63 -27.52 5.09 4.49
N VAL A 64 -27.44 4.09 3.60
CA VAL A 64 -27.73 2.70 3.95
C VAL A 64 -26.72 2.16 4.96
N ILE A 65 -25.43 2.46 4.80
CA ILE A 65 -24.41 2.06 5.75
C ILE A 65 -24.67 2.67 7.13
N ALA A 66 -25.08 3.93 7.21
CA ALA A 66 -25.44 4.58 8.47
C ALA A 66 -26.65 3.89 9.14
N GLN A 67 -27.68 3.53 8.38
CA GLN A 67 -28.82 2.77 8.87
C GLN A 67 -28.41 1.36 9.35
N MET A 68 -27.48 0.70 8.64
CA MET A 68 -26.93 -0.59 9.10
C MET A 68 -26.22 -0.48 10.43
N VAL A 69 -25.45 0.61 10.67
CA VAL A 69 -24.80 0.87 11.96
C VAL A 69 -25.85 1.08 13.06
N GLU A 70 -26.92 1.81 12.77
CA GLU A 70 -28.01 2.02 13.72
C GLU A 70 -28.71 0.70 14.08
N ILE A 71 -29.02 -0.14 13.11
CA ILE A 71 -29.59 -1.49 13.33
C ILE A 71 -28.65 -2.37 14.16
N ALA A 72 -27.35 -2.38 13.83
CA ALA A 72 -26.36 -3.14 14.57
C ALA A 72 -26.32 -2.72 16.05
N ASN A 73 -26.31 -1.42 16.32
CA ASN A 73 -26.23 -0.90 17.67
C ASN A 73 -27.56 -1.08 18.44
N SER A 74 -28.70 -0.81 17.81
CA SER A 74 -29.99 -0.84 18.49
C SER A 74 -30.59 -2.24 18.64
N THR A 75 -30.41 -3.10 17.64
CA THR A 75 -31.06 -4.42 17.57
C THR A 75 -30.13 -5.55 18.00
N LEU A 76 -28.86 -5.49 17.63
CA LEU A 76 -27.88 -6.53 17.92
C LEU A 76 -27.00 -6.24 19.13
N GLY A 77 -27.14 -5.03 19.73
CA GLY A 77 -26.39 -4.63 20.93
C GLY A 77 -24.90 -4.36 20.67
N GLU A 78 -24.55 -4.06 19.43
CA GLU A 78 -23.18 -3.69 19.06
C GLU A 78 -22.88 -2.24 19.48
N SER A 79 -21.62 -1.86 19.42
CA SER A 79 -21.15 -0.49 19.71
C SER A 79 -20.32 0.04 18.56
N LEU A 80 -20.85 -0.02 17.34
CA LEU A 80 -20.16 0.40 16.14
C LEU A 80 -20.19 1.92 15.99
N ILE A 81 -19.06 2.48 15.56
CA ILE A 81 -18.90 3.90 15.26
C ILE A 81 -18.85 4.05 13.73
N ALA A 82 -19.77 4.80 13.15
CA ALA A 82 -19.90 4.95 11.70
C ALA A 82 -18.63 5.50 11.00
N THR A 83 -17.81 6.26 11.73
CA THR A 83 -16.55 6.83 11.23
C THR A 83 -15.34 5.91 11.41
N ASP A 84 -15.49 4.77 12.10
CA ASP A 84 -14.41 3.79 12.23
C ASP A 84 -14.11 3.16 10.86
N TYR A 85 -12.83 3.13 10.49
CA TYR A 85 -12.39 2.54 9.22
C TYR A 85 -12.70 1.03 9.10
N ARG A 86 -12.94 0.34 10.21
CA ARG A 86 -13.30 -1.10 10.25
C ARG A 86 -14.79 -1.36 10.23
N VAL A 87 -15.62 -0.33 10.31
CA VAL A 87 -17.08 -0.48 10.46
C VAL A 87 -17.70 -1.31 9.34
N GLN A 88 -17.27 -1.10 8.10
CA GLN A 88 -17.85 -1.84 6.97
C GLN A 88 -17.51 -3.34 6.99
N SER A 89 -16.30 -3.69 7.39
CA SER A 89 -15.93 -5.11 7.57
C SER A 89 -16.73 -5.76 8.72
N ALA A 90 -16.93 -5.03 9.83
CA ALA A 90 -17.78 -5.50 10.93
C ALA A 90 -19.24 -5.70 10.48
N LEU A 91 -19.81 -4.74 9.74
CA LEU A 91 -21.17 -4.84 9.19
C LEU A 91 -21.32 -6.03 8.25
N ILE A 92 -20.35 -6.30 7.37
CA ILE A 92 -20.38 -7.48 6.49
C ILE A 92 -20.45 -8.77 7.33
N ASN A 93 -19.67 -8.88 8.39
CA ASN A 93 -19.70 -10.05 9.27
C ASN A 93 -21.05 -10.19 10.00
N LEU A 94 -21.63 -9.08 10.46
CA LEU A 94 -22.94 -9.06 11.07
C LEU A 94 -24.06 -9.46 10.09
N VAL A 95 -23.98 -8.99 8.84
CA VAL A 95 -24.95 -9.39 7.79
C VAL A 95 -24.84 -10.88 7.47
N LYS A 96 -23.64 -11.44 7.50
CA LYS A 96 -23.46 -12.91 7.29
C LYS A 96 -24.09 -13.73 8.41
N SER A 97 -24.04 -13.28 9.65
CA SER A 97 -24.59 -13.98 10.81
C SER A 97 -26.06 -13.65 11.10
N ASN A 98 -26.50 -12.41 10.81
CA ASN A 98 -27.82 -11.87 11.16
C ASN A 98 -28.47 -11.15 9.98
N GLY A 99 -28.47 -11.77 8.80
CA GLY A 99 -28.91 -11.11 7.54
C GLY A 99 -30.35 -10.60 7.57
N GLU A 100 -31.25 -11.29 8.31
CA GLU A 100 -32.65 -10.90 8.42
C GLU A 100 -32.80 -9.49 9.02
N ALA A 101 -31.99 -9.13 10.00
CA ALA A 101 -32.03 -7.81 10.63
C ALA A 101 -31.73 -6.66 9.64
N PHE A 102 -30.96 -6.93 8.60
CA PHE A 102 -30.55 -5.94 7.60
C PHE A 102 -31.34 -6.00 6.30
N SER A 103 -32.30 -6.95 6.18
CA SER A 103 -33.05 -7.18 4.95
C SER A 103 -33.85 -5.97 4.49
N SER A 104 -34.39 -5.18 5.42
CA SER A 104 -35.21 -4.00 5.12
C SER A 104 -34.39 -2.84 4.50
N VAL A 105 -33.10 -2.73 4.85
CA VAL A 105 -32.23 -1.63 4.37
C VAL A 105 -31.35 -2.02 3.19
N LEU A 106 -30.99 -3.32 3.09
CA LEU A 106 -30.15 -3.82 2.00
C LEU A 106 -30.96 -4.25 0.77
N GLY A 107 -32.22 -4.68 0.96
CA GLY A 107 -33.08 -5.13 -0.14
C GLY A 107 -32.36 -6.16 -1.04
N ASP A 108 -32.32 -5.86 -2.34
CA ASP A 108 -31.68 -6.73 -3.35
C ASP A 108 -30.18 -6.97 -3.12
N LYS A 109 -29.50 -6.06 -2.41
CA LYS A 109 -28.05 -6.18 -2.11
C LYS A 109 -27.74 -7.13 -0.95
N LEU A 110 -28.74 -7.61 -0.23
CA LEU A 110 -28.53 -8.51 0.92
C LEU A 110 -27.72 -9.76 0.53
N ALA A 111 -28.10 -10.40 -0.56
CA ALA A 111 -27.41 -11.60 -1.03
C ALA A 111 -25.96 -11.32 -1.44
N ASP A 112 -25.71 -10.18 -2.08
CA ASP A 112 -24.36 -9.78 -2.49
C ASP A 112 -23.46 -9.56 -1.26
N VAL A 113 -23.98 -8.89 -0.22
CA VAL A 113 -23.24 -8.64 1.03
C VAL A 113 -22.98 -9.94 1.80
N GLN A 114 -23.99 -10.84 1.88
CA GLN A 114 -23.84 -12.14 2.55
C GLN A 114 -22.79 -13.03 1.89
N ASN A 115 -22.75 -13.04 0.55
CA ASN A 115 -21.81 -13.85 -0.21
C ASN A 115 -20.46 -13.16 -0.46
N PHE A 116 -20.33 -11.90 -0.05
CA PHE A 116 -19.10 -11.15 -0.30
C PHE A 116 -17.92 -11.76 0.45
N GLN A 117 -16.85 -12.05 -0.28
CA GLN A 117 -15.60 -12.56 0.25
C GLN A 117 -14.44 -11.88 -0.49
N MET A 118 -13.55 -11.25 0.27
CA MET A 118 -12.34 -10.64 -0.26
C MET A 118 -11.19 -11.67 -0.21
N MET A 119 -11.36 -12.79 -0.93
CA MET A 119 -10.43 -13.93 -0.86
C MET A 119 -9.47 -13.98 -2.03
N PHE A 120 -8.20 -14.24 -1.75
CA PHE A 120 -7.16 -14.50 -2.74
C PHE A 120 -6.36 -15.74 -2.33
N PHE A 121 -6.43 -16.80 -3.13
CA PHE A 121 -5.83 -18.11 -2.82
C PHE A 121 -6.11 -18.61 -1.39
N GLY A 122 -7.35 -18.46 -0.92
CA GLY A 122 -7.74 -18.88 0.43
C GLY A 122 -7.34 -17.92 1.55
N ILE A 123 -6.74 -16.77 1.24
CA ILE A 123 -6.34 -15.75 2.20
C ILE A 123 -7.33 -14.58 2.12
N ASP A 124 -7.88 -14.18 3.26
CA ASP A 124 -8.77 -13.02 3.35
C ASP A 124 -7.94 -11.73 3.28
N LEU A 125 -8.13 -10.97 2.18
CA LEU A 125 -7.44 -9.72 1.93
C LEU A 125 -7.92 -8.56 2.84
N GLY A 126 -9.11 -8.65 3.39
CA GLY A 126 -9.64 -7.68 4.34
C GLY A 126 -9.09 -7.85 5.76
N GLN A 127 -8.45 -8.99 6.04
CA GLN A 127 -7.91 -9.32 7.34
C GLN A 127 -6.60 -8.55 7.62
N THR A 128 -6.48 -8.00 8.84
CA THR A 128 -5.23 -7.38 9.30
C THR A 128 -4.30 -8.47 9.87
N PRO A 129 -3.10 -8.70 9.30
CA PRO A 129 -2.26 -9.82 9.66
C PRO A 129 -1.88 -9.87 11.14
N LEU A 130 -1.56 -8.71 11.73
CA LEU A 130 -1.12 -8.62 13.12
C LEU A 130 -2.24 -8.92 14.12
N SER A 131 -3.48 -8.52 13.84
CA SER A 131 -4.62 -8.75 14.73
C SER A 131 -5.22 -10.16 14.58
N SER A 132 -4.86 -10.87 13.51
CA SER A 132 -5.38 -12.20 13.18
C SER A 132 -4.36 -13.31 13.41
N TRP A 133 -3.37 -13.08 14.25
CA TRP A 133 -2.34 -14.07 14.57
C TRP A 133 -2.89 -15.24 15.39
N PRO A 134 -2.53 -16.52 15.08
CA PRO A 134 -1.77 -17.00 13.92
C PRO A 134 -2.66 -17.22 12.68
N SER A 135 -2.39 -16.49 11.60
CA SER A 135 -3.13 -16.61 10.34
C SER A 135 -2.18 -16.79 9.16
N ILE A 136 -2.61 -17.57 8.15
CA ILE A 136 -1.90 -17.70 6.88
C ILE A 136 -1.74 -16.36 6.14
N ALA A 137 -2.58 -15.38 6.45
CA ALA A 137 -2.54 -14.03 5.89
C ALA A 137 -1.19 -13.31 6.13
N ILE A 138 -0.42 -13.74 7.14
CA ILE A 138 0.91 -13.17 7.44
C ILE A 138 1.96 -13.45 6.35
N ILE A 139 1.73 -14.44 5.51
CA ILE A 139 2.65 -14.77 4.41
C ILE A 139 2.76 -13.61 3.41
N ILE A 140 1.65 -12.94 3.13
CA ILE A 140 1.61 -11.84 2.14
C ILE A 140 2.44 -10.63 2.58
N PRO A 141 2.30 -10.06 3.80
CA PRO A 141 3.16 -8.97 4.24
C PRO A 141 4.64 -9.37 4.35
N ILE A 142 4.95 -10.62 4.73
CA ILE A 142 6.34 -11.11 4.69
C ILE A 142 6.86 -11.08 3.25
N LEU A 143 6.10 -11.59 2.30
CA LEU A 143 6.47 -11.57 0.88
C LEU A 143 6.63 -10.14 0.35
N SER A 144 5.76 -9.22 0.77
CA SER A 144 5.85 -7.79 0.45
C SER A 144 7.16 -7.18 0.93
N VAL A 145 7.54 -7.41 2.19
CA VAL A 145 8.80 -6.89 2.76
C VAL A 145 10.01 -7.51 2.07
N VAL A 146 10.00 -8.81 1.82
CA VAL A 146 11.10 -9.51 1.14
C VAL A 146 11.28 -8.98 -0.28
N THR A 147 10.21 -8.87 -1.06
CA THR A 147 10.28 -8.33 -2.43
C THR A 147 10.74 -6.88 -2.44
N MET A 148 10.27 -6.06 -1.50
CA MET A 148 10.70 -4.66 -1.35
C MET A 148 12.21 -4.56 -1.09
N ILE A 149 12.74 -5.34 -0.16
CA ILE A 149 14.17 -5.34 0.17
C ILE A 149 15.00 -5.82 -1.04
N ILE A 150 14.58 -6.89 -1.70
CA ILE A 150 15.27 -7.43 -2.88
C ILE A 150 15.33 -6.37 -3.98
N VAL A 151 14.18 -5.79 -4.34
CA VAL A 151 14.09 -4.77 -5.38
C VAL A 151 14.94 -3.55 -5.02
N GLN A 152 14.88 -3.09 -3.77
CA GLN A 152 15.68 -1.96 -3.30
C GLN A 152 17.18 -2.23 -3.44
N VAL A 153 17.67 -3.37 -2.97
CA VAL A 153 19.11 -3.72 -3.05
C VAL A 153 19.57 -3.80 -4.51
N ILE A 154 18.76 -4.42 -5.38
CA ILE A 154 19.11 -4.55 -6.80
C ILE A 154 19.10 -3.17 -7.47
N THR A 155 18.08 -2.36 -7.25
CA THR A 155 17.97 -1.01 -7.83
C THR A 155 19.13 -0.11 -7.36
N MET A 156 19.50 -0.16 -6.09
CA MET A 156 20.67 0.56 -5.56
C MET A 156 21.98 0.13 -6.23
N LYS A 157 22.16 -1.17 -6.47
CA LYS A 157 23.34 -1.67 -7.20
C LYS A 157 23.33 -1.27 -8.68
N MET A 158 22.16 -1.28 -9.32
CA MET A 158 22.01 -0.92 -10.73
C MET A 158 22.22 0.59 -10.97
N SER A 159 21.78 1.45 -10.05
CA SER A 159 21.91 2.91 -10.21
C SER A 159 23.34 3.41 -10.06
N GLY A 160 24.25 2.62 -9.49
CA GLY A 160 25.65 3.00 -9.26
C GLY A 160 25.81 4.28 -8.42
N GLN A 161 24.73 4.76 -7.81
CA GLN A 161 24.76 5.95 -6.97
C GLN A 161 25.37 5.62 -5.61
N GLU A 162 26.57 6.12 -5.35
CA GLU A 162 27.12 6.14 -4.01
C GLU A 162 26.40 7.23 -3.19
N MET A 163 25.31 6.85 -2.53
CA MET A 163 24.68 7.73 -1.54
C MET A 163 25.66 8.04 -0.41
N SER A 164 25.79 9.31 -0.05
CA SER A 164 26.73 9.77 0.97
C SER A 164 26.03 9.94 2.33
N GLY A 165 26.71 9.55 3.41
CA GLY A 165 26.32 9.84 4.80
C GLY A 165 24.93 9.34 5.19
N SER A 166 24.13 10.20 5.81
CA SER A 166 22.77 9.91 6.29
C SER A 166 21.78 9.55 5.18
N MET A 167 22.02 9.95 3.93
CA MET A 167 21.16 9.58 2.80
C MET A 167 21.17 8.09 2.51
N LYS A 168 22.20 7.34 2.91
CA LYS A 168 22.20 5.86 2.80
C LYS A 168 21.17 5.20 3.71
N ALA A 169 20.87 5.83 4.85
CA ALA A 169 19.92 5.27 5.82
C ALA A 169 18.45 5.47 5.41
N LEU A 170 18.14 6.53 4.65
CA LEU A 170 16.77 6.90 4.30
C LEU A 170 15.97 5.77 3.62
N PRO A 171 16.49 5.06 2.59
CA PRO A 171 15.77 3.94 1.99
C PRO A 171 15.48 2.81 2.99
N TRP A 172 16.40 2.54 3.91
CA TRP A 172 16.22 1.51 4.93
C TRP A 172 15.19 1.88 5.99
N ILE A 173 15.20 3.15 6.43
CA ILE A 173 14.19 3.69 7.35
C ILE A 173 12.80 3.58 6.72
N MET A 174 12.68 3.97 5.45
CA MET A 174 11.42 3.85 4.71
C MET A 174 10.98 2.39 4.58
N SER A 175 11.89 1.46 4.32
CA SER A 175 11.58 0.03 4.24
C SER A 175 11.07 -0.53 5.58
N ILE A 176 11.66 -0.13 6.69
CA ILE A 176 11.19 -0.54 8.03
C ILE A 176 9.80 0.02 8.30
N MET A 177 9.58 1.28 7.99
CA MET A 177 8.28 1.94 8.16
C MET A 177 7.18 1.26 7.33
N PHE A 178 7.42 1.06 6.03
CA PHE A 178 6.47 0.37 5.15
C PHE A 178 6.30 -1.10 5.53
N GLY A 179 7.37 -1.76 5.99
CA GLY A 179 7.29 -3.09 6.56
C GLY A 179 6.33 -3.15 7.74
N TYR A 180 6.45 -2.25 8.70
CA TYR A 180 5.52 -2.15 9.84
C TYR A 180 4.07 -1.92 9.37
N ILE A 181 3.87 -0.98 8.44
CA ILE A 181 2.57 -0.68 7.86
C ILE A 181 1.96 -1.93 7.21
N ALA A 182 2.74 -2.73 6.49
CA ALA A 182 2.27 -3.94 5.82
C ALA A 182 1.63 -4.98 6.78
N PHE A 183 2.03 -4.99 8.05
CA PHE A 183 1.47 -5.89 9.07
C PHE A 183 0.26 -5.30 9.82
N THR A 184 0.10 -3.98 9.81
CA THR A 184 -0.95 -3.26 10.56
C THR A 184 -2.15 -2.86 9.71
N ILE A 185 -2.03 -2.90 8.40
CA ILE A 185 -3.10 -2.64 7.42
C ILE A 185 -3.63 -3.98 6.86
N PRO A 186 -4.85 -4.02 6.29
CA PRO A 186 -5.38 -5.21 5.65
C PRO A 186 -4.46 -5.81 4.59
N THR A 187 -4.44 -7.13 4.52
CA THR A 187 -3.55 -7.96 3.68
C THR A 187 -3.59 -7.57 2.19
N GLY A 188 -4.71 -7.05 1.71
CA GLY A 188 -4.85 -6.57 0.34
C GLY A 188 -3.86 -5.46 -0.05
N PHE A 189 -3.51 -4.59 0.90
CA PHE A 189 -2.45 -3.60 0.70
C PHE A 189 -1.08 -4.26 0.47
N SER A 190 -0.74 -5.24 1.29
CA SER A 190 0.53 -5.96 1.17
C SER A 190 0.63 -6.75 -0.13
N LEU A 191 -0.49 -7.30 -0.61
CA LEU A 191 -0.57 -7.97 -1.91
C LEU A 191 -0.30 -6.98 -3.05
N TYR A 192 -0.97 -5.82 -3.04
CA TYR A 192 -0.70 -4.75 -4.00
C TYR A 192 0.78 -4.34 -4.01
N TYR A 193 1.34 -4.14 -2.82
CA TYR A 193 2.75 -3.73 -2.69
C TYR A 193 3.71 -4.78 -3.25
N THR A 194 3.43 -6.07 -3.02
CA THR A 194 4.20 -7.18 -3.58
C THR A 194 4.20 -7.14 -5.11
N VAL A 195 3.02 -7.02 -5.72
CA VAL A 195 2.87 -6.95 -7.19
C VAL A 195 3.53 -5.69 -7.74
N SER A 196 3.35 -4.55 -7.08
CA SER A 196 3.96 -3.27 -7.47
C SER A 196 5.49 -3.32 -7.42
N ASN A 197 6.07 -3.93 -6.39
CA ASN A 197 7.51 -4.12 -6.29
C ASN A 197 8.05 -4.96 -7.46
N ILE A 198 7.39 -6.08 -7.77
CA ILE A 198 7.78 -6.95 -8.88
C ILE A 198 7.66 -6.21 -10.22
N ALA A 199 6.56 -5.50 -10.45
CA ALA A 199 6.35 -4.71 -11.66
C ALA A 199 7.42 -3.62 -11.81
N SER A 200 7.72 -2.88 -10.75
CA SER A 200 8.78 -1.85 -10.72
C SER A 200 10.16 -2.42 -11.00
N PHE A 201 10.43 -3.63 -10.51
CA PHE A 201 11.68 -4.32 -10.80
C PHE A 201 11.80 -4.69 -12.28
N ILE A 202 10.75 -5.27 -12.85
CA ILE A 202 10.71 -5.61 -14.29
C ILE A 202 10.88 -4.34 -15.13
N GLN A 203 10.18 -3.26 -14.79
CA GLN A 203 10.33 -1.96 -15.44
C GLN A 203 11.78 -1.44 -15.38
N SER A 204 12.44 -1.57 -14.23
CA SER A 204 13.83 -1.16 -14.05
C SER A 204 14.79 -1.96 -14.95
N LEU A 205 14.55 -3.27 -15.09
CA LEU A 205 15.35 -4.13 -15.98
C LEU A 205 15.17 -3.75 -17.45
N ILE A 206 13.93 -3.49 -17.86
CA ILE A 206 13.60 -3.07 -19.24
C ILE A 206 14.24 -1.70 -19.53
N ALA A 207 14.08 -0.75 -18.60
CA ALA A 207 14.66 0.58 -18.74
C ALA A 207 16.20 0.52 -18.88
N LYS A 208 16.85 -0.30 -18.05
CA LYS A 208 18.30 -0.49 -18.15
C LYS A 208 18.70 -1.03 -19.53
N ARG A 209 17.98 -2.03 -20.04
CA ARG A 209 18.29 -2.63 -21.35
C ARG A 209 18.09 -1.67 -22.54
N ILE A 210 17.18 -0.70 -22.40
CA ILE A 210 16.86 0.26 -23.47
C ILE A 210 17.80 1.47 -23.42
N TYR A 211 18.18 1.93 -22.23
CA TYR A 211 18.92 3.18 -22.01
C TYR A 211 20.38 2.99 -21.62
N ASP A 212 20.88 1.74 -21.53
CA ASP A 212 22.30 1.48 -21.29
C ASP A 212 22.96 1.32 -22.69
N PRO A 213 23.58 2.37 -23.27
CA PRO A 213 24.41 2.21 -24.45
C PRO A 213 25.68 1.47 -24.01
N GLU A 214 26.02 0.39 -24.69
CA GLU A 214 27.29 -0.33 -24.56
C GLU A 214 28.51 0.60 -24.65
#